data_7b816dadb620f0e8ac31d734bac7130e
#
_entry.id   7b816dadb620f0e8ac31d734bac7130e
#
_cell.length_a   1.000
_cell.length_b   1.000
_cell.length_c   1.000
_cell.angle_alpha   90.00
_cell.angle_beta   90.00
_cell.angle_gamma   90.00
#
_symmetry.space_group_name_H-M   'P 1'
#
loop_
_entity.id
_entity.type
_entity.pdbx_description
1 polymer ?
#
loop_
_entity_poly.entity_id
_entity_poly.type
_entity_poly.pdbx_seq_one_letter_code
_entity_poly.pdbx_strand_id
1 'polypeptide(L)'
;MSVHVYKTDGLQVLQSLTNTITHTYVNLDAGLYHSIVFNQSPSEYGSVTFKDLDNYNRASVVTNKYVSRWYVARRGGSDEVAEQPEWIGADKQELMEVTEEMVEATSGYMTHESKGDQRDYVIATHYPLNIIHTLNVKVHIKGIKNLRSARASLDGLSEGYIFRYEHPSTALVTQLLESWRLSTDKSTTDAEGRPVDGYITSQITFFGMPTGHLGLPEENYFYLSLLLVDGETQVDAPFYVGDRITRDPVKENTWNLILTLEDPLPDVAPGESVESGFDATVDDWEEGEDITVGV
;
A
#
# COMPACT_ATOMS: atom_id res chain seq x y z
N MET A 1 17.47 4.08 8.25
CA MET A 1 16.49 4.49 9.26
C MET A 1 16.59 6.01 9.45
N SER A 2 15.46 6.68 9.63
CA SER A 2 15.40 8.12 9.91
C SER A 2 14.68 8.33 11.23
N VAL A 3 15.25 9.13 12.12
CA VAL A 3 14.71 9.49 13.44
C VAL A 3 14.45 10.99 13.48
N HIS A 4 13.22 11.36 13.79
CA HIS A 4 12.78 12.75 13.94
C HIS A 4 12.36 12.97 15.39
N VAL A 5 12.93 14.00 16.04
CA VAL A 5 12.64 14.35 17.43
C VAL A 5 12.02 15.75 17.49
N TYR A 6 11.00 15.89 18.30
CA TYR A 6 10.19 17.08 18.43
C TYR A 6 10.04 17.51 19.89
N LYS A 7 9.95 18.78 20.18
CA LYS A 7 9.51 19.30 21.47
C LYS A 7 8.02 19.06 21.68
N THR A 8 7.56 19.23 22.90
CA THR A 8 6.13 19.07 23.26
C THR A 8 5.19 20.07 22.58
N ASP A 9 5.70 21.18 22.05
CA ASP A 9 4.95 22.10 21.19
C ASP A 9 4.78 21.58 19.74
N GLY A 10 5.45 20.47 19.42
CA GLY A 10 5.40 19.81 18.13
C GLY A 10 6.50 20.21 17.16
N LEU A 11 7.34 21.20 17.49
CA LEU A 11 8.41 21.66 16.60
C LEU A 11 9.58 20.67 16.58
N GLN A 12 10.07 20.35 15.38
CA GLN A 12 11.22 19.47 15.21
C GLN A 12 12.49 20.15 15.74
N VAL A 13 13.25 19.40 16.54
CA VAL A 13 14.54 19.86 17.08
C VAL A 13 15.72 19.08 16.52
N LEU A 14 15.46 17.84 16.03
CA LEU A 14 16.53 16.99 15.50
C LEU A 14 15.98 16.05 14.42
N GLN A 15 16.80 15.84 13.39
CA GLN A 15 16.66 14.75 12.45
C GLN A 15 17.98 14.00 12.39
N SER A 16 17.97 12.69 12.56
CA SER A 16 19.14 11.83 12.44
C SER A 16 18.88 10.75 11.38
N LEU A 17 19.83 10.58 10.48
CA LEU A 17 19.85 9.49 9.51
C LEU A 17 20.92 8.49 9.96
N THR A 18 20.58 7.23 10.02
CA THR A 18 21.49 6.16 10.42
C THR A 18 21.35 4.95 9.51
N ASN A 19 22.48 4.29 9.24
CA ASN A 19 22.52 3.01 8.51
C ASN A 19 22.32 1.81 9.45
N THR A 20 22.32 2.04 10.77
CA THR A 20 22.04 0.98 11.76
C THR A 20 20.56 0.94 12.06
N ILE A 21 20.02 -0.26 12.21
CA ILE A 21 18.61 -0.50 12.58
C ILE A 21 18.45 -0.80 14.08
N THR A 22 19.54 -0.93 14.81
CA THR A 22 19.54 -1.35 16.22
C THR A 22 19.61 -0.17 17.19
N HIS A 23 20.29 0.91 16.84
CA HIS A 23 20.45 2.09 17.70
C HIS A 23 20.87 3.31 16.90
N THR A 24 20.56 4.47 17.40
CA THR A 24 21.12 5.76 16.96
C THR A 24 21.35 6.65 18.18
N TYR A 25 22.34 7.52 18.07
CA TYR A 25 22.63 8.49 19.13
C TYR A 25 22.05 9.84 18.77
N VAL A 26 21.46 10.49 19.74
CA VAL A 26 20.90 11.83 19.62
C VAL A 26 21.38 12.68 20.78
N ASN A 27 21.74 13.94 20.51
CA ASN A 27 22.11 14.91 21.52
C ASN A 27 20.90 15.82 21.77
N LEU A 28 20.36 15.76 22.99
CA LEU A 28 19.20 16.55 23.40
C LEU A 28 19.49 17.23 24.74
N ASP A 29 18.96 18.41 24.92
CA ASP A 29 18.92 19.08 26.25
C ASP A 29 17.92 18.36 27.15
N ALA A 30 17.98 18.65 28.46
CA ALA A 30 16.97 18.15 29.40
C ALA A 30 15.57 18.69 29.00
N GLY A 31 14.59 17.80 28.99
CA GLY A 31 13.24 18.15 28.57
C GLY A 31 12.38 16.97 28.19
N LEU A 32 11.17 17.28 27.72
CA LEU A 32 10.20 16.32 27.22
C LEU A 32 10.08 16.41 25.70
N TYR A 33 10.06 15.27 25.03
CA TYR A 33 10.11 15.17 23.58
C TYR A 33 9.11 14.14 23.06
N HIS A 34 8.80 14.26 21.76
CA HIS A 34 8.17 13.23 20.95
C HIS A 34 9.16 12.72 19.90
N SER A 35 8.95 11.55 19.36
CA SER A 35 9.73 11.08 18.21
C SER A 35 8.87 10.33 17.20
N ILE A 36 9.32 10.35 15.94
CA ILE A 36 8.83 9.49 14.86
C ILE A 36 10.05 8.86 14.21
N VAL A 37 9.96 7.57 13.95
CA VAL A 37 11.02 6.80 13.30
C VAL A 37 10.49 6.15 12.04
N PHE A 38 11.30 6.19 10.96
CA PHE A 38 11.01 5.53 9.69
C PHE A 38 12.11 4.51 9.36
N ASN A 39 11.72 3.40 8.74
CA ASN A 39 12.65 2.34 8.32
C ASN A 39 13.72 2.81 7.32
N GLN A 40 13.46 3.90 6.57
CA GLN A 40 14.42 4.55 5.66
C GLN A 40 14.22 6.06 5.64
N SER A 41 15.06 6.79 4.89
CA SER A 41 14.91 8.24 4.74
C SER A 41 13.64 8.59 3.97
N PRO A 42 12.85 9.60 4.39
CA PRO A 42 11.70 10.09 3.64
C PRO A 42 11.98 10.45 2.18
N SER A 43 13.20 10.85 1.85
CA SER A 43 13.63 11.20 0.49
C SER A 43 13.94 10.00 -0.41
N GLU A 44 13.99 8.79 0.13
CA GLU A 44 14.29 7.56 -0.63
C GLU A 44 13.05 6.89 -1.19
N TYR A 45 11.85 7.36 -0.83
CA TYR A 45 10.60 6.85 -1.36
C TYR A 45 10.24 7.52 -2.69
N GLY A 46 9.79 6.72 -3.66
CA GLY A 46 9.43 7.19 -5.01
C GLY A 46 7.92 7.44 -5.18
N SER A 47 7.08 6.63 -4.56
CA SER A 47 5.62 6.63 -4.75
C SER A 47 4.84 7.48 -3.74
N VAL A 48 5.51 8.03 -2.74
CA VAL A 48 4.91 8.83 -1.67
C VAL A 48 5.67 10.11 -1.40
N THR A 49 4.99 11.08 -0.80
CA THR A 49 5.56 12.33 -0.32
C THR A 49 5.25 12.52 1.16
N PHE A 50 6.28 12.70 1.97
CA PHE A 50 6.13 13.08 3.38
C PHE A 50 5.87 14.57 3.48
N LYS A 51 4.91 14.95 4.32
CA LYS A 51 4.48 16.33 4.52
C LYS A 51 4.62 16.74 5.98
N ASP A 52 4.95 18.00 6.20
CA ASP A 52 5.00 18.64 7.52
C ASP A 52 5.83 17.87 8.57
N LEU A 53 6.93 17.23 8.15
CA LEU A 53 7.83 16.50 9.06
C LEU A 53 8.55 17.42 10.06
N ASP A 54 8.48 18.72 9.89
CA ASP A 54 8.96 19.73 10.83
C ASP A 54 8.02 19.92 12.03
N ASN A 55 6.83 19.30 12.00
CA ASN A 55 5.82 19.42 13.04
C ASN A 55 5.14 18.09 13.37
N TYR A 56 5.38 17.56 14.58
CA TYR A 56 4.80 16.32 15.09
C TYR A 56 3.28 16.21 14.92
N ASN A 57 2.58 17.33 15.14
CA ASN A 57 1.12 17.36 15.13
C ASN A 57 0.53 17.23 13.71
N ARG A 58 1.33 17.52 12.68
CA ARG A 58 0.89 17.55 11.27
C ARG A 58 1.63 16.54 10.40
N ALA A 59 2.73 15.95 10.92
CA ALA A 59 3.55 14.99 10.21
C ALA A 59 2.69 13.88 9.58
N SER A 60 2.80 13.75 8.27
CA SER A 60 1.99 12.84 7.46
C SER A 60 2.75 12.35 6.23
N VAL A 61 2.20 11.33 5.59
CA VAL A 61 2.66 10.84 4.29
C VAL A 61 1.45 10.67 3.36
N VAL A 62 1.61 11.01 2.10
CA VAL A 62 0.56 10.89 1.07
C VAL A 62 1.11 10.21 -0.17
N THR A 63 0.24 9.53 -0.93
CA THR A 63 0.58 8.98 -2.24
C THR A 63 0.87 10.09 -3.25
N ASN A 64 1.83 9.87 -4.12
CA ASN A 64 2.00 10.70 -5.30
C ASN A 64 0.84 10.46 -6.27
N LYS A 65 0.54 11.46 -7.12
CA LYS A 65 -0.55 11.40 -8.08
C LYS A 65 -0.05 11.58 -9.50
N TYR A 66 -0.73 10.94 -10.44
CA TYR A 66 -0.45 11.07 -11.86
C TYR A 66 -1.74 11.05 -12.69
N VAL A 67 -1.66 11.49 -13.93
CA VAL A 67 -2.77 11.41 -14.88
C VAL A 67 -2.59 10.16 -15.74
N SER A 68 -3.57 9.26 -15.69
CA SER A 68 -3.57 8.05 -16.51
C SER A 68 -4.08 8.35 -17.93
N ARG A 69 -3.57 7.60 -18.91
CA ARG A 69 -4.00 7.74 -20.31
C ARG A 69 -5.41 7.20 -20.60
N TRP A 70 -5.90 6.30 -19.75
CA TRP A 70 -7.19 5.63 -19.96
C TRP A 70 -8.25 5.93 -18.90
N TYR A 71 -7.82 6.36 -17.72
CA TYR A 71 -8.76 6.68 -16.65
C TYR A 71 -9.35 8.08 -16.84
N VAL A 72 -10.67 8.15 -16.72
CA VAL A 72 -11.43 9.41 -16.65
C VAL A 72 -12.34 9.30 -15.43
N ALA A 73 -12.35 10.32 -14.60
CA ALA A 73 -13.17 10.36 -13.40
C ALA A 73 -14.66 10.21 -13.72
N ARG A 74 -15.31 9.23 -13.11
CA ARG A 74 -16.70 8.87 -13.44
C ARG A 74 -17.73 9.47 -12.51
N ARG A 75 -17.30 9.91 -11.32
CA ARG A 75 -18.19 10.44 -10.26
C ARG A 75 -17.92 11.91 -9.95
N GLY A 76 -17.43 12.68 -10.91
CA GLY A 76 -17.10 14.10 -10.73
C GLY A 76 -15.85 14.35 -9.88
N GLY A 77 -15.00 13.33 -9.71
CA GLY A 77 -13.69 13.43 -9.06
C GLY A 77 -12.60 14.01 -9.99
N SER A 78 -11.36 13.90 -9.56
CA SER A 78 -10.18 14.24 -10.34
C SER A 78 -9.82 13.11 -11.31
N ASP A 79 -9.32 13.46 -12.50
CA ASP A 79 -8.69 12.51 -13.41
C ASP A 79 -7.30 12.05 -12.92
N GLU A 80 -6.81 12.62 -11.82
CA GLU A 80 -5.61 12.16 -11.14
C GLU A 80 -5.89 10.89 -10.36
N VAL A 81 -4.97 9.96 -10.47
CA VAL A 81 -4.95 8.70 -9.74
C VAL A 81 -3.73 8.62 -8.85
N ALA A 82 -3.86 7.93 -7.73
CA ALA A 82 -2.78 7.76 -6.78
C ALA A 82 -1.85 6.61 -7.18
N GLU A 83 -0.56 6.79 -6.98
CA GLU A 83 0.41 5.71 -7.03
C GLU A 83 0.18 4.74 -5.86
N GLN A 84 0.57 3.50 -6.05
CA GLN A 84 0.56 2.51 -4.99
C GLN A 84 1.74 2.77 -4.05
N PRO A 85 1.50 3.02 -2.75
CA PRO A 85 2.57 3.32 -1.82
C PRO A 85 3.50 2.12 -1.63
N GLU A 86 4.78 2.41 -1.53
CA GLU A 86 5.81 1.45 -1.13
C GLU A 86 5.66 1.04 0.33
N TRP A 87 6.33 -0.03 0.73
CA TRP A 87 6.37 -0.45 2.13
C TRP A 87 7.02 0.62 3.02
N ILE A 88 6.29 1.08 4.03
CA ILE A 88 6.74 2.08 5.00
C ILE A 88 6.63 1.49 6.40
N GLY A 89 7.77 1.32 7.07
CA GLY A 89 7.82 1.03 8.50
C GLY A 89 7.90 2.33 9.29
N ALA A 90 6.94 2.56 10.18
CA ALA A 90 6.91 3.73 11.04
C ALA A 90 6.57 3.35 12.48
N ASP A 91 7.08 4.15 13.42
CA ASP A 91 6.72 4.09 14.84
C ASP A 91 6.86 5.46 15.46
N LYS A 92 6.11 5.72 16.51
CA LYS A 92 6.17 6.97 17.26
C LYS A 92 6.31 6.72 18.76
N GLN A 93 6.89 7.71 19.44
CA GLN A 93 6.88 7.79 20.89
C GLN A 93 6.28 9.14 21.31
N GLU A 94 5.21 9.08 22.11
CA GLU A 94 4.49 10.32 22.49
C GLU A 94 5.18 11.12 23.57
N LEU A 95 5.95 10.47 24.43
CA LEU A 95 6.66 11.15 25.51
C LEU A 95 7.98 10.45 25.79
N MET A 96 9.06 11.18 25.58
CA MET A 96 10.41 10.80 25.99
C MET A 96 10.92 11.86 26.94
N GLU A 97 11.48 11.45 28.06
CA GLU A 97 12.08 12.34 29.04
C GLU A 97 13.61 12.26 28.97
N VAL A 98 14.25 13.41 28.84
CA VAL A 98 15.69 13.58 29.01
C VAL A 98 15.89 14.38 30.28
N THR A 99 16.49 13.77 31.31
CA THR A 99 16.71 14.44 32.60
C THR A 99 18.02 15.22 32.62
N GLU A 100 18.14 16.19 33.53
CA GLU A 100 19.41 16.91 33.74
C GLU A 100 20.55 15.96 34.13
N GLU A 101 20.26 14.90 34.91
CA GLU A 101 21.23 13.89 35.29
C GLU A 101 21.79 13.15 34.07
N MET A 102 20.93 12.82 33.07
CA MET A 102 21.37 12.17 31.82
C MET A 102 22.29 13.09 31.02
N VAL A 103 21.96 14.39 30.94
CA VAL A 103 22.78 15.40 30.23
C VAL A 103 24.10 15.61 30.93
N GLU A 104 24.13 15.75 32.25
CA GLU A 104 25.37 15.91 33.02
C GLU A 104 26.29 14.68 32.90
N ALA A 105 25.72 13.48 32.98
CA ALA A 105 26.48 12.23 32.88
C ALA A 105 27.13 12.03 31.48
N THR A 106 26.52 12.58 30.42
CA THR A 106 27.05 12.53 29.06
C THR A 106 27.93 13.72 28.67
N SER A 107 27.77 14.89 29.31
CA SER A 107 28.55 16.10 29.03
C SER A 107 30.03 15.99 29.41
N GLY A 108 30.43 15.07 30.28
CA GLY A 108 31.84 14.72 30.57
C GLY A 108 32.65 14.19 29.38
N TYR A 109 32.03 13.94 28.27
CA TYR A 109 32.62 13.43 27.03
C TYR A 109 33.57 14.42 26.32
N MET A 110 33.39 15.69 26.53
CA MET A 110 34.17 16.73 25.83
C MET A 110 35.53 17.03 26.50
N THR A 111 35.80 16.47 27.66
CA THR A 111 37.10 16.62 28.32
C THR A 111 37.85 15.29 28.27
N HIS A 112 39.02 15.29 27.68
CA HIS A 112 39.92 14.16 27.36
C HIS A 112 40.41 13.33 28.58
N GLU A 113 39.83 13.46 29.77
CA GLU A 113 40.44 12.93 31.01
C GLU A 113 39.66 11.86 31.80
N SER A 114 38.53 11.38 31.37
CA SER A 114 37.87 10.28 32.11
C SER A 114 37.58 9.06 31.26
N LYS A 115 38.49 8.08 31.35
CA LYS A 115 38.23 6.66 31.02
C LYS A 115 37.42 6.00 32.15
N GLY A 116 36.24 6.49 32.43
CA GLY A 116 35.39 5.93 33.48
C GLY A 116 33.94 5.90 33.07
N ASP A 117 33.35 4.73 33.05
CA ASP A 117 31.91 4.41 32.91
C ASP A 117 31.10 5.34 31.99
N GLN A 118 31.30 5.14 30.72
CA GLN A 118 30.45 5.69 29.68
C GLN A 118 29.09 5.04 29.80
N ARG A 119 28.09 5.75 30.28
CA ARG A 119 26.71 5.28 30.35
C ARG A 119 25.92 5.87 29.22
N ASP A 120 25.61 5.03 28.23
CA ASP A 120 24.59 5.36 27.23
C ASP A 120 23.21 5.20 27.88
N TYR A 121 22.36 6.21 27.74
CA TYR A 121 20.98 6.12 28.20
C TYR A 121 20.06 5.78 27.04
N VAL A 122 19.18 4.80 27.24
CA VAL A 122 18.11 4.49 26.29
C VAL A 122 16.92 5.38 26.65
N ILE A 123 16.66 6.38 25.81
CA ILE A 123 15.55 7.34 26.02
C ILE A 123 14.25 6.90 25.34
N ALA A 124 14.34 6.08 24.30
CA ALA A 124 13.19 5.49 23.63
C ALA A 124 13.56 4.17 22.93
N THR A 125 12.61 3.27 22.83
CA THR A 125 12.70 2.06 22.03
C THR A 125 11.58 2.06 21.01
N HIS A 126 11.93 1.90 19.73
CA HIS A 126 11.01 1.94 18.62
C HIS A 126 10.90 0.58 17.92
N TYR A 127 9.69 0.24 17.49
CA TYR A 127 9.36 -0.97 16.74
C TYR A 127 8.60 -0.60 15.45
N PRO A 128 9.29 -0.08 14.41
CA PRO A 128 8.63 0.36 13.20
C PRO A 128 7.81 -0.76 12.56
N LEU A 129 6.50 -0.60 12.54
CA LEU A 129 5.56 -1.52 11.91
C LEU A 129 5.16 -1.01 10.53
N ASN A 130 4.82 -1.93 9.64
CA ASN A 130 4.32 -1.57 8.32
C ASN A 130 2.96 -0.88 8.41
N ILE A 131 2.88 0.36 7.92
CA ILE A 131 1.64 1.15 7.86
C ILE A 131 0.90 0.98 6.52
N ILE A 132 1.47 0.23 5.58
CA ILE A 132 0.88 0.00 4.27
C ILE A 132 0.07 -1.29 4.30
N HIS A 133 -1.13 -1.22 3.75
CA HIS A 133 -2.03 -2.34 3.60
C HIS A 133 -1.97 -2.90 2.17
N THR A 134 -2.36 -4.15 2.03
CA THR A 134 -2.53 -4.83 0.76
C THR A 134 -4.00 -5.16 0.53
N LEU A 135 -4.53 -4.85 -0.64
CA LEU A 135 -5.85 -5.28 -1.08
C LEU A 135 -5.72 -6.33 -2.17
N ASN A 136 -6.20 -7.54 -1.91
CA ASN A 136 -6.35 -8.60 -2.91
C ASN A 136 -7.73 -8.50 -3.54
N VAL A 137 -7.78 -8.42 -4.85
CA VAL A 137 -9.02 -8.39 -5.63
C VAL A 137 -9.14 -9.69 -6.42
N LYS A 138 -10.32 -10.33 -6.32
CA LYS A 138 -10.66 -11.53 -7.09
C LYS A 138 -12.03 -11.34 -7.73
N VAL A 139 -12.11 -11.50 -9.05
CA VAL A 139 -13.36 -11.41 -9.80
C VAL A 139 -13.63 -12.73 -10.51
N HIS A 140 -14.76 -13.37 -10.19
CA HIS A 140 -15.22 -14.57 -10.89
C HIS A 140 -15.92 -14.16 -12.19
N ILE A 141 -15.57 -14.83 -13.28
CA ILE A 141 -16.03 -14.50 -14.63
C ILE A 141 -16.46 -15.78 -15.33
N LYS A 142 -17.70 -15.78 -15.87
CA LYS A 142 -18.18 -16.80 -16.79
C LYS A 142 -17.80 -16.41 -18.22
N GLY A 143 -17.45 -17.39 -19.03
CA GLY A 143 -16.99 -17.12 -20.40
C GLY A 143 -15.56 -16.54 -20.46
N ILE A 144 -14.71 -16.87 -19.49
CA ILE A 144 -13.35 -16.32 -19.35
C ILE A 144 -12.45 -16.61 -20.56
N LYS A 145 -12.76 -17.64 -21.36
CA LYS A 145 -12.08 -17.96 -22.62
C LYS A 145 -12.08 -16.78 -23.61
N ASN A 146 -13.06 -15.88 -23.50
CA ASN A 146 -13.23 -14.71 -24.36
C ASN A 146 -12.49 -13.48 -23.83
N LEU A 147 -11.85 -13.56 -22.66
CA LEU A 147 -11.13 -12.43 -22.04
C LEU A 147 -9.71 -12.32 -22.60
N ARG A 148 -9.36 -11.14 -23.11
CA ARG A 148 -7.99 -10.79 -23.55
C ARG A 148 -7.21 -10.02 -22.48
N SER A 149 -7.81 -9.00 -21.88
CA SER A 149 -7.18 -8.21 -20.83
C SER A 149 -8.21 -7.54 -19.92
N ALA A 150 -7.77 -7.15 -18.73
CA ALA A 150 -8.57 -6.46 -17.75
C ALA A 150 -7.82 -5.27 -17.18
N ARG A 151 -8.56 -4.22 -16.81
CA ARG A 151 -8.11 -3.07 -16.02
C ARG A 151 -9.25 -2.58 -15.16
N ALA A 152 -8.91 -2.01 -14.01
CA ALA A 152 -9.92 -1.47 -13.12
C ALA A 152 -9.43 -0.23 -12.41
N SER A 153 -10.39 0.52 -11.83
CA SER A 153 -10.13 1.57 -10.85
C SER A 153 -10.92 1.30 -9.57
N LEU A 154 -10.34 1.69 -8.44
CA LEU A 154 -11.00 1.64 -7.14
C LEU A 154 -10.92 3.01 -6.49
N ASP A 155 -12.08 3.61 -6.27
CA ASP A 155 -12.23 4.91 -5.61
C ASP A 155 -12.50 4.75 -4.11
N GLY A 156 -12.27 5.82 -3.34
CA GLY A 156 -12.63 5.87 -1.92
C GLY A 156 -11.56 5.29 -1.00
N LEU A 157 -10.32 5.17 -1.47
CA LEU A 157 -9.17 4.80 -0.64
C LEU A 157 -8.58 6.03 0.05
N SER A 158 -7.89 5.84 1.18
CA SER A 158 -7.20 6.94 1.85
C SER A 158 -6.00 7.43 1.04
N GLU A 159 -5.86 8.75 0.90
CA GLU A 159 -4.72 9.40 0.25
C GLU A 159 -3.41 9.19 1.03
N GLY A 160 -3.46 9.04 2.34
CA GLY A 160 -2.25 9.02 3.15
C GLY A 160 -2.46 8.57 4.59
N TYR A 161 -1.46 8.83 5.43
CA TYR A 161 -1.42 8.42 6.82
C TYR A 161 -0.89 9.54 7.71
N ILE A 162 -1.50 9.72 8.90
CA ILE A 162 -1.15 10.76 9.87
C ILE A 162 -0.43 10.08 11.04
N PHE A 163 0.86 10.36 11.20
CA PHE A 163 1.71 9.64 12.15
C PHE A 163 1.31 9.85 13.61
N ARG A 164 0.98 11.09 14.01
CA ARG A 164 0.54 11.38 15.37
C ARG A 164 -0.62 10.52 15.82
N TYR A 165 -1.59 10.31 14.94
CA TYR A 165 -2.83 9.61 15.26
C TYR A 165 -2.81 8.13 14.85
N GLU A 166 -1.77 7.68 14.16
CA GLU A 166 -1.61 6.30 13.69
C GLU A 166 -2.79 5.78 12.89
N HIS A 167 -3.33 6.62 12.02
CA HIS A 167 -4.46 6.24 11.19
C HIS A 167 -4.42 6.84 9.78
N PRO A 168 -5.10 6.22 8.81
CA PRO A 168 -5.27 6.77 7.48
C PRO A 168 -5.96 8.13 7.48
N SER A 169 -5.61 8.97 6.52
CA SER A 169 -6.22 10.29 6.34
C SER A 169 -7.69 10.17 5.90
N THR A 170 -8.44 11.28 6.00
CA THR A 170 -9.82 11.38 5.51
C THR A 170 -9.91 11.75 4.03
N ALA A 171 -8.80 12.23 3.44
CA ALA A 171 -8.74 12.58 2.03
C ALA A 171 -8.79 11.30 1.17
N LEU A 172 -9.55 11.34 0.08
CA LEU A 172 -9.83 10.20 -0.76
C LEU A 172 -9.05 10.25 -2.06
N VAL A 173 -8.67 9.06 -2.54
CA VAL A 173 -8.02 8.86 -3.83
C VAL A 173 -8.59 7.68 -4.58
N THR A 174 -8.30 7.65 -5.87
CA THR A 174 -8.52 6.50 -6.77
C THR A 174 -7.20 5.84 -7.07
N GLN A 175 -7.16 4.52 -7.05
CA GLN A 175 -6.02 3.73 -7.54
C GLN A 175 -6.42 2.85 -8.71
N LEU A 176 -5.45 2.58 -9.59
CA LEU A 176 -5.65 1.72 -10.76
C LEU A 176 -5.14 0.30 -10.49
N LEU A 177 -5.87 -0.69 -11.04
CA LEU A 177 -5.50 -2.08 -11.08
C LEU A 177 -5.25 -2.44 -12.55
N GLU A 178 -3.99 -2.53 -12.93
CA GLU A 178 -3.57 -2.79 -14.32
C GLU A 178 -2.89 -4.15 -14.50
N SER A 179 -2.40 -4.74 -13.39
CA SER A 179 -1.75 -6.05 -13.41
C SER A 179 -2.73 -7.13 -12.96
N TRP A 180 -3.17 -7.96 -13.90
CA TRP A 180 -4.11 -9.04 -13.64
C TRP A 180 -3.50 -10.39 -13.96
N ARG A 181 -3.83 -11.38 -13.12
CA ARG A 181 -3.54 -12.80 -13.38
C ARG A 181 -4.84 -13.50 -13.65
N LEU A 182 -4.86 -14.31 -14.71
CA LEU A 182 -6.00 -15.12 -15.11
C LEU A 182 -5.82 -16.54 -14.60
N SER A 183 -6.89 -17.12 -14.05
CA SER A 183 -6.96 -18.53 -13.65
C SER A 183 -8.27 -19.13 -14.14
N THR A 184 -8.20 -20.29 -14.76
CA THR A 184 -9.36 -20.99 -15.30
C THR A 184 -9.87 -22.05 -14.35
N ASP A 185 -11.20 -22.28 -14.34
CA ASP A 185 -11.80 -23.41 -13.63
C ASP A 185 -11.86 -24.64 -14.55
N LYS A 186 -10.99 -25.62 -14.29
CA LYS A 186 -10.93 -26.85 -15.07
C LYS A 186 -12.19 -27.74 -14.92
N SER A 187 -13.07 -27.45 -13.97
CA SER A 187 -14.32 -28.19 -13.78
C SER A 187 -15.44 -27.77 -14.75
N THR A 188 -15.31 -26.58 -15.36
CA THR A 188 -16.28 -26.03 -16.30
C THR A 188 -15.64 -25.94 -17.69
N THR A 189 -15.99 -26.86 -18.61
CA THR A 189 -15.44 -26.93 -19.95
C THR A 189 -16.51 -26.86 -21.02
N ASP A 190 -16.16 -26.33 -22.20
CA ASP A 190 -16.98 -26.41 -23.42
C ASP A 190 -16.93 -27.77 -24.06
N ALA A 191 -17.57 -27.93 -25.23
CA ALA A 191 -17.61 -29.19 -25.98
C ALA A 191 -16.24 -29.65 -26.46
N GLU A 192 -15.30 -28.75 -26.63
CA GLU A 192 -13.92 -28.98 -27.03
C GLU A 192 -12.98 -29.19 -25.82
N GLY A 193 -13.52 -29.21 -24.59
CA GLY A 193 -12.77 -29.39 -23.34
C GLY A 193 -11.99 -28.17 -22.85
N ARG A 194 -12.25 -27.00 -23.43
CA ARG A 194 -11.61 -25.73 -22.98
C ARG A 194 -12.34 -25.16 -21.78
N PRO A 195 -11.63 -24.65 -20.74
CA PRO A 195 -12.27 -24.01 -19.60
C PRO A 195 -13.12 -22.81 -20.02
N VAL A 196 -14.36 -22.75 -19.56
CA VAL A 196 -15.29 -21.64 -19.87
C VAL A 196 -15.41 -20.63 -18.74
N ASP A 197 -15.21 -21.05 -17.50
CA ASP A 197 -15.29 -20.18 -16.32
C ASP A 197 -13.94 -20.06 -15.63
N GLY A 198 -13.80 -19.04 -14.82
CA GLY A 198 -12.57 -18.81 -14.06
C GLY A 198 -12.63 -17.54 -13.24
N TYR A 199 -11.47 -17.02 -12.92
CA TYR A 199 -11.35 -15.78 -12.19
C TYR A 199 -10.08 -15.02 -12.57
N ILE A 200 -10.14 -13.71 -12.40
CA ILE A 200 -8.97 -12.84 -12.48
C ILE A 200 -8.64 -12.33 -11.09
N THR A 201 -7.35 -12.16 -10.83
CA THR A 201 -6.85 -11.62 -9.56
C THR A 201 -5.90 -10.46 -9.80
N SER A 202 -5.97 -9.47 -8.93
CA SER A 202 -5.04 -8.34 -8.88
C SER A 202 -4.74 -7.97 -7.43
N GLN A 203 -3.68 -7.22 -7.21
CA GLN A 203 -3.28 -6.77 -5.89
C GLN A 203 -2.81 -5.32 -5.98
N ILE A 204 -3.19 -4.50 -5.00
CA ILE A 204 -2.68 -3.14 -4.82
C ILE A 204 -2.24 -2.92 -3.38
N THR A 205 -1.36 -1.94 -3.19
CA THR A 205 -0.98 -1.41 -1.88
C THR A 205 -1.64 -0.05 -1.64
N PHE A 206 -2.03 0.23 -0.39
CA PHE A 206 -2.73 1.47 -0.02
C PHE A 206 -2.56 1.77 1.47
N PHE A 207 -2.92 2.97 1.92
CA PHE A 207 -2.83 3.36 3.33
C PHE A 207 -3.96 2.80 4.21
N GLY A 208 -4.89 2.07 3.65
CA GLY A 208 -6.08 1.57 4.33
C GLY A 208 -7.34 2.37 3.99
N MET A 209 -8.46 2.02 4.63
CA MET A 209 -9.70 2.76 4.48
C MET A 209 -9.61 4.10 5.20
N PRO A 210 -10.20 5.17 4.65
CA PRO A 210 -10.16 6.49 5.26
C PRO A 210 -10.77 6.48 6.66
N THR A 211 -10.26 7.33 7.53
CA THR A 211 -10.83 7.51 8.87
C THR A 211 -12.29 7.95 8.75
N GLY A 212 -13.18 7.25 9.45
CA GLY A 212 -14.61 7.45 9.38
C GLY A 212 -15.34 6.59 8.34
N HIS A 213 -14.62 5.71 7.62
CA HIS A 213 -15.24 4.72 6.72
C HIS A 213 -16.17 3.79 7.52
N LEU A 214 -17.43 3.68 7.07
CA LEU A 214 -18.48 2.92 7.74
C LEU A 214 -18.76 1.55 7.12
N GLY A 215 -18.16 1.25 5.97
CA GLY A 215 -18.41 0.05 5.19
C GLY A 215 -19.74 0.11 4.45
N LEU A 216 -20.18 1.29 4.05
CA LEU A 216 -21.37 1.42 3.19
C LEU A 216 -21.00 1.16 1.73
N PRO A 217 -21.87 0.50 0.94
CA PRO A 217 -21.55 0.15 -0.46
C PRO A 217 -21.00 1.33 -1.27
N GLU A 218 -21.63 2.51 -1.14
CA GLU A 218 -21.32 3.72 -1.90
C GLU A 218 -20.00 4.41 -1.52
N GLU A 219 -19.35 4.02 -0.42
CA GLU A 219 -18.09 4.61 0.01
C GLU A 219 -16.92 4.23 -0.89
N ASN A 220 -17.00 3.05 -1.53
CA ASN A 220 -16.02 2.62 -2.51
C ASN A 220 -16.69 2.23 -3.84
N TYR A 221 -16.10 2.67 -4.93
CA TYR A 221 -16.58 2.38 -6.28
C TYR A 221 -15.48 1.67 -7.07
N PHE A 222 -15.78 0.44 -7.46
CA PHE A 222 -14.90 -0.38 -8.29
C PHE A 222 -15.45 -0.42 -9.72
N TYR A 223 -14.64 0.00 -10.68
CA TYR A 223 -14.99 -0.04 -12.09
C TYR A 223 -14.05 -0.98 -12.81
N LEU A 224 -14.60 -2.05 -13.37
CA LEU A 224 -13.89 -3.08 -14.12
C LEU A 224 -14.17 -2.89 -15.62
N SER A 225 -13.11 -2.89 -16.41
CA SER A 225 -13.17 -2.83 -17.87
C SER A 225 -12.42 -4.03 -18.45
N LEU A 226 -13.14 -4.85 -19.20
CA LEU A 226 -12.67 -6.10 -19.80
C LEU A 226 -12.62 -5.95 -21.33
N LEU A 227 -11.46 -6.19 -21.93
CA LEU A 227 -11.29 -6.25 -23.37
C LEU A 227 -11.35 -7.71 -23.81
N LEU A 228 -12.18 -8.03 -24.80
CA LEU A 228 -12.35 -9.39 -25.29
C LEU A 228 -11.30 -9.76 -26.35
N VAL A 229 -11.27 -11.06 -26.70
CA VAL A 229 -10.27 -11.66 -27.61
C VAL A 229 -10.35 -11.13 -29.05
N ASP A 230 -11.49 -10.50 -29.45
CA ASP A 230 -11.60 -9.81 -30.73
C ASP A 230 -10.78 -8.51 -30.80
N GLY A 231 -10.33 -7.99 -29.64
CA GLY A 231 -9.55 -6.78 -29.52
C GLY A 231 -10.34 -5.47 -29.62
N GLU A 232 -11.66 -5.55 -29.81
CA GLU A 232 -12.56 -4.41 -30.04
C GLU A 232 -13.67 -4.34 -29.00
N THR A 233 -14.26 -5.47 -28.64
CA THR A 233 -15.37 -5.53 -27.69
C THR A 233 -14.88 -5.27 -26.27
N GLN A 234 -15.45 -4.25 -25.64
CA GLN A 234 -15.20 -3.91 -24.24
C GLN A 234 -16.45 -4.16 -23.41
N VAL A 235 -16.30 -4.83 -22.29
CA VAL A 235 -17.35 -5.06 -21.29
C VAL A 235 -17.00 -4.29 -20.03
N ASP A 236 -17.86 -3.36 -19.64
CA ASP A 236 -17.69 -2.51 -18.47
C ASP A 236 -18.63 -2.95 -17.35
N ALA A 237 -18.09 -3.13 -16.14
CA ALA A 237 -18.83 -3.57 -14.97
C ALA A 237 -18.55 -2.66 -13.75
N PRO A 238 -19.51 -1.81 -13.40
CA PRO A 238 -19.44 -0.98 -12.20
C PRO A 238 -19.95 -1.73 -10.96
N PHE A 239 -19.28 -1.53 -9.80
CA PHE A 239 -19.69 -2.10 -8.52
C PHE A 239 -19.56 -1.06 -7.42
N TYR A 240 -20.53 -1.01 -6.53
CA TYR A 240 -20.40 -0.40 -5.21
C TYR A 240 -19.90 -1.48 -4.24
N VAL A 241 -18.77 -1.24 -3.58
CA VAL A 241 -18.03 -2.32 -2.90
C VAL A 241 -17.59 -2.01 -1.47
N GLY A 242 -17.97 -0.88 -0.91
CA GLY A 242 -17.53 -0.51 0.44
C GLY A 242 -17.87 -1.55 1.51
N ASP A 243 -19.01 -2.22 1.38
CA ASP A 243 -19.46 -3.30 2.25
C ASP A 243 -18.82 -4.68 1.96
N ARG A 244 -18.11 -4.80 0.82
CA ARG A 244 -17.49 -6.05 0.35
C ARG A 244 -15.99 -6.10 0.58
N ILE A 245 -15.37 -4.96 0.90
CA ILE A 245 -13.94 -4.88 1.22
C ILE A 245 -13.77 -5.26 2.69
N THR A 246 -13.21 -6.44 2.94
CA THR A 246 -13.09 -7.01 4.28
C THR A 246 -11.64 -7.26 4.67
N ARG A 247 -11.32 -7.10 5.96
CA ARG A 247 -10.00 -7.46 6.48
C ARG A 247 -9.80 -8.97 6.44
N ASP A 248 -8.59 -9.39 6.10
CA ASP A 248 -8.20 -10.79 6.25
C ASP A 248 -8.11 -11.12 7.75
N PRO A 249 -8.77 -12.19 8.23
CA PRO A 249 -8.78 -12.52 9.66
C PRO A 249 -7.43 -13.06 10.19
N VAL A 250 -6.53 -13.44 9.31
CA VAL A 250 -5.26 -14.09 9.67
C VAL A 250 -4.05 -13.24 9.30
N LYS A 251 -4.11 -12.56 8.16
CA LYS A 251 -2.99 -11.75 7.65
C LYS A 251 -3.17 -10.29 8.01
N GLU A 252 -2.28 -9.80 8.87
CA GLU A 252 -2.25 -8.38 9.22
C GLU A 252 -2.07 -7.51 7.96
N ASN A 253 -2.61 -6.30 8.01
CA ASN A 253 -2.55 -5.32 6.92
C ASN A 253 -3.03 -5.85 5.55
N THR A 254 -3.86 -6.89 5.56
CA THR A 254 -4.40 -7.49 4.33
C THR A 254 -5.91 -7.35 4.27
N TRP A 255 -6.40 -6.97 3.09
CA TRP A 255 -7.82 -6.82 2.79
C TRP A 255 -8.15 -7.65 1.56
N ASN A 256 -9.40 -8.04 1.44
CA ASN A 256 -9.91 -8.86 0.35
C ASN A 256 -11.18 -8.24 -0.24
N LEU A 257 -11.27 -8.24 -1.56
CA LEU A 257 -12.45 -7.89 -2.35
C LEU A 257 -12.75 -9.05 -3.30
N ILE A 258 -13.89 -9.72 -3.10
CA ILE A 258 -14.33 -10.82 -3.96
C ILE A 258 -15.60 -10.39 -4.67
N LEU A 259 -15.56 -10.43 -6.00
CA LEU A 259 -16.68 -10.07 -6.87
C LEU A 259 -17.02 -11.22 -7.81
N THR A 260 -18.24 -11.19 -8.32
CA THR A 260 -18.70 -12.08 -9.40
C THR A 260 -19.34 -11.23 -10.48
N LEU A 261 -18.91 -11.42 -11.71
CA LEU A 261 -19.61 -10.87 -12.88
C LEU A 261 -20.83 -11.78 -13.14
N GLU A 262 -22.03 -11.20 -13.01
CA GLU A 262 -23.28 -11.99 -13.06
C GLU A 262 -23.53 -12.53 -14.46
N ASP A 263 -23.36 -11.69 -15.48
CA ASP A 263 -23.54 -12.06 -16.87
C ASP A 263 -22.28 -12.68 -17.45
N PRO A 264 -22.38 -13.76 -18.23
CA PRO A 264 -21.24 -14.35 -18.93
C PRO A 264 -20.69 -13.35 -19.98
N LEU A 265 -19.37 -13.40 -20.19
CA LEU A 265 -18.78 -12.64 -21.31
C LEU A 265 -19.36 -13.14 -22.63
N PRO A 266 -19.68 -12.21 -23.57
CA PRO A 266 -20.20 -12.60 -24.88
C PRO A 266 -19.18 -13.47 -25.64
N ASP A 267 -19.69 -14.42 -26.40
CA ASP A 267 -18.86 -15.28 -27.24
C ASP A 267 -18.50 -14.50 -28.51
N VAL A 268 -17.23 -14.21 -28.68
CA VAL A 268 -16.70 -13.44 -29.81
C VAL A 268 -15.61 -14.25 -30.51
N ALA A 269 -15.52 -14.10 -31.84
CA ALA A 269 -14.42 -14.68 -32.57
C ALA A 269 -13.13 -13.92 -32.27
N PRO A 270 -11.98 -14.63 -32.09
CA PRO A 270 -10.69 -13.96 -31.96
C PRO A 270 -10.45 -13.01 -33.14
N GLY A 271 -10.03 -11.77 -32.85
CA GLY A 271 -9.67 -10.81 -33.89
C GLY A 271 -8.46 -11.32 -34.70
N GLU A 272 -8.33 -10.84 -35.93
CA GLU A 272 -7.11 -11.08 -36.71
C GLU A 272 -5.92 -10.54 -35.87
N SER A 273 -4.91 -11.40 -35.66
CA SER A 273 -3.72 -11.04 -34.88
C SER A 273 -2.99 -9.90 -35.60
N VAL A 274 -3.21 -8.68 -35.16
CA VAL A 274 -2.23 -7.63 -35.39
C VAL A 274 -0.99 -8.10 -34.61
N GLU A 275 0.11 -8.33 -35.31
CA GLU A 275 1.40 -8.69 -34.72
C GLU A 275 1.80 -7.65 -33.64
N SER A 276 1.35 -7.85 -32.44
CA SER A 276 1.84 -7.22 -31.23
C SER A 276 2.18 -8.35 -30.26
N GLY A 277 3.39 -8.78 -30.32
CA GLY A 277 4.27 -9.59 -29.50
C GLY A 277 3.80 -10.09 -28.13
N PHE A 278 2.63 -10.72 -28.04
CA PHE A 278 2.24 -11.56 -26.92
C PHE A 278 1.50 -12.77 -27.49
N ASP A 279 2.28 -13.72 -28.01
CA ASP A 279 1.81 -15.06 -28.26
C ASP A 279 1.79 -15.78 -26.90
N ALA A 280 0.69 -15.65 -26.18
CA ALA A 280 0.43 -16.50 -25.03
C ALA A 280 -0.24 -17.77 -25.54
N THR A 281 0.53 -18.63 -26.15
CA THR A 281 0.20 -20.05 -26.20
C THR A 281 0.25 -20.54 -24.76
N VAL A 282 -0.91 -20.89 -24.22
CA VAL A 282 -1.01 -21.60 -22.94
C VAL A 282 -0.63 -23.06 -23.24
N ASP A 283 0.66 -23.30 -23.40
CA ASP A 283 1.21 -24.63 -23.33
C ASP A 283 1.57 -24.93 -21.87
N ASP A 284 0.90 -25.98 -21.37
CA ASP A 284 1.19 -26.78 -20.18
C ASP A 284 1.99 -26.08 -19.06
N TRP A 285 1.26 -25.49 -18.08
CA TRP A 285 1.81 -25.30 -16.78
C TRP A 285 1.95 -26.67 -16.09
N GLU A 286 3.13 -27.26 -16.15
CA GLU A 286 3.51 -28.31 -15.22
C GLU A 286 3.41 -27.76 -13.79
N GLU A 287 2.79 -28.53 -12.91
CA GLU A 287 2.75 -28.23 -11.48
C GLU A 287 4.18 -27.99 -10.98
N GLY A 288 4.49 -26.74 -10.67
CA GLY A 288 5.76 -26.39 -10.05
C GLY A 288 5.84 -27.03 -8.68
N GLU A 289 6.88 -27.83 -8.46
CA GLU A 289 7.22 -28.41 -7.16
C GLU A 289 7.32 -27.30 -6.08
N ASP A 290 6.70 -27.54 -4.95
CA ASP A 290 6.80 -26.71 -3.75
C ASP A 290 8.27 -26.55 -3.34
N ILE A 291 8.82 -25.35 -3.54
CA ILE A 291 10.14 -25.01 -3.01
C ILE A 291 10.00 -24.78 -1.52
N THR A 292 10.34 -25.78 -0.72
CA THR A 292 10.51 -25.65 0.72
C THR A 292 11.80 -24.88 0.98
N VAL A 293 11.70 -23.59 1.34
CA VAL A 293 12.85 -22.84 1.85
C VAL A 293 13.01 -23.21 3.32
N GLY A 294 14.06 -24.02 3.60
CA GLY A 294 14.47 -24.33 4.98
C GLY A 294 14.99 -23.07 5.68
N VAL A 295 14.59 -22.89 6.93
CA VAL A 295 15.05 -21.87 7.91
C VAL A 295 16.44 -22.21 8.40
#